data_f29bc7d47a1a43f6f6cc4647a55cb7e9
#
_entry.id   f29bc7d47a1a43f6f6cc4647a55cb7e9
#
_cell.length_a   1.000
_cell.length_b   1.000
_cell.length_c   1.000
_cell.angle_alpha   90.00
_cell.angle_beta   90.00
_cell.angle_gamma   90.00
#
_symmetry.space_group_name_H-M   'P 1'
#
loop_
_entity.id
_entity.type
_entity.pdbx_description
1 polymer ?
#
loop_
_entity_poly.entity_id
_entity_poly.type
_entity_poly.pdbx_seq_one_letter_code
_entity_poly.pdbx_strand_id
1 'polypeptide(L)'
;MLQYRAVALQLRCYPINRAVGVTESREIINANLARLDPALDGLRIIAGEDVKLVVLPEYLFTGFPLGISVPEWAKRAAFDPQGAEYQALAQMASKYGIYLCGNAYETDPHFPGIFFIIQQMNIWS
;
A
#
# COMPACT_ATOMS: atom_id res chain seq x y z
N MET A 1 -4.12 28.59 -12.62
CA MET A 1 -3.33 27.58 -11.90
C MET A 1 -4.30 26.73 -11.08
N LEU A 2 -4.27 25.43 -11.28
CA LEU A 2 -5.03 24.50 -10.46
C LEU A 2 -4.43 24.41 -9.06
N GLN A 3 -5.23 24.72 -8.06
CA GLN A 3 -4.84 24.51 -6.66
C GLN A 3 -5.45 23.20 -6.17
N TYR A 4 -4.66 22.43 -5.43
CA TYR A 4 -5.11 21.19 -4.79
C TYR A 4 -4.43 21.02 -3.44
N ARG A 5 -5.02 20.20 -2.60
CA ARG A 5 -4.41 19.79 -1.34
C ARG A 5 -3.70 18.46 -1.50
N ALA A 6 -2.51 18.39 -0.91
CA ALA A 6 -1.76 17.15 -0.72
C ALA A 6 -1.72 16.83 0.76
N VAL A 7 -1.87 15.57 1.10
CA VAL A 7 -1.90 15.10 2.50
C VAL A 7 -0.91 13.96 2.69
N ALA A 8 -0.04 14.09 3.69
CA ALA A 8 0.74 12.99 4.22
C ALA A 8 -0.13 12.28 5.28
N LEU A 9 -0.69 11.14 4.92
CA LEU A 9 -1.61 10.41 5.78
C LEU A 9 -0.82 9.56 6.79
N GLN A 10 -1.05 9.80 8.08
CA GLN A 10 -0.44 9.04 9.15
C GLN A 10 -1.36 7.90 9.59
N LEU A 11 -0.96 6.67 9.29
CA LEU A 11 -1.67 5.47 9.70
C LEU A 11 -0.73 4.50 10.41
N ARG A 12 -1.29 3.73 11.33
CA ARG A 12 -0.56 2.66 11.99
C ARG A 12 -0.30 1.51 11.02
N CYS A 13 0.96 1.07 10.96
CA CYS A 13 1.32 -0.18 10.31
C CYS A 13 1.12 -1.35 11.27
N TYR A 14 0.51 -2.41 10.80
CA TYR A 14 0.47 -3.71 11.47
C TYR A 14 1.38 -4.66 10.68
N PRO A 15 2.62 -4.88 11.13
CA PRO A 15 3.62 -5.61 10.36
C PRO A 15 3.34 -7.11 10.32
N ILE A 16 3.81 -7.76 9.26
CA ILE A 16 3.65 -9.21 9.07
C ILE A 16 4.76 -10.03 9.72
N ASN A 17 5.72 -9.40 10.39
CA ASN A 17 6.94 -10.07 10.86
C ASN A 17 6.70 -11.26 11.79
N ARG A 18 5.63 -11.24 12.57
CA ARG A 18 5.25 -12.32 13.50
C ARG A 18 4.27 -13.32 12.90
N ALA A 19 3.82 -13.10 11.68
CA ALA A 19 2.90 -14.03 11.01
C ALA A 19 3.56 -15.38 10.76
N VAL A 20 2.76 -16.43 10.85
CA VAL A 20 3.19 -17.80 10.56
C VAL A 20 2.91 -18.09 9.08
N GLY A 21 3.95 -17.96 8.24
CA GLY A 21 3.88 -18.30 6.84
C GLY A 21 3.17 -17.27 5.95
N VAL A 22 2.91 -17.67 4.71
CA VAL A 22 2.39 -16.79 3.65
C VAL A 22 0.92 -16.44 3.88
N THR A 23 0.08 -17.41 4.22
CA THR A 23 -1.36 -17.22 4.36
C THR A 23 -1.69 -16.16 5.40
N GLU A 24 -1.17 -16.29 6.62
CA GLU A 24 -1.38 -15.33 7.70
C GLU A 24 -0.81 -13.95 7.34
N SER A 25 0.37 -13.92 6.69
CA SER A 25 0.96 -12.67 6.20
C SER A 25 0.01 -11.93 5.24
N ARG A 26 -0.59 -12.65 4.30
CA ARG A 26 -1.53 -12.07 3.33
C ARG A 26 -2.84 -11.62 3.99
N GLU A 27 -3.32 -12.31 4.99
CA GLU A 27 -4.48 -11.87 5.78
C GLU A 27 -4.20 -10.54 6.48
N ILE A 28 -3.03 -10.37 7.07
CA ILE A 28 -2.62 -9.11 7.71
C ILE A 28 -2.50 -7.99 6.67
N ILE A 29 -1.89 -8.26 5.51
CA ILE A 29 -1.78 -7.28 4.42
C ILE A 29 -3.18 -6.84 3.95
N ASN A 30 -4.08 -7.78 3.74
CA ASN A 30 -5.44 -7.48 3.32
C ASN A 30 -6.20 -6.65 4.36
N ALA A 31 -5.99 -6.93 5.65
CA ALA A 31 -6.55 -6.12 6.73
C ALA A 31 -5.98 -4.70 6.75
N ASN A 32 -4.68 -4.55 6.48
CA ASN A 32 -4.04 -3.23 6.36
C ASN A 32 -4.60 -2.44 5.18
N LEU A 33 -4.79 -3.08 4.03
CA LEU A 33 -5.43 -2.48 2.86
C LEU A 33 -6.87 -2.04 3.17
N ALA A 34 -7.64 -2.90 3.84
CA ALA A 34 -9.02 -2.61 4.19
C ALA A 34 -9.17 -1.41 5.13
N ARG A 35 -8.19 -1.18 6.02
CA ARG A 35 -8.19 -0.01 6.92
C ARG A 35 -7.98 1.31 6.21
N LEU A 36 -7.40 1.29 5.01
CA LEU A 36 -7.16 2.50 4.24
C LEU A 36 -8.47 3.14 3.77
N ASP A 37 -9.46 2.36 3.39
CA ASP A 37 -10.73 2.87 2.87
C ASP A 37 -11.46 3.80 3.86
N PRO A 38 -11.76 3.42 5.11
CA PRO A 38 -12.37 4.33 6.07
C PRO A 38 -11.46 5.51 6.44
N ALA A 39 -10.15 5.35 6.41
CA ALA A 39 -9.22 6.45 6.64
C ALA A 39 -9.30 7.51 5.54
N LEU A 40 -9.41 7.10 4.27
CA LEU A 40 -9.61 8.02 3.14
C LEU A 40 -10.96 8.71 3.20
N ASP A 41 -12.01 7.99 3.59
CA ASP A 41 -13.33 8.58 3.78
C ASP A 41 -13.33 9.64 4.88
N GLY A 42 -12.73 9.35 6.02
CA GLY A 42 -12.56 10.31 7.12
C GLY A 42 -11.71 11.52 6.74
N LEU A 43 -10.65 11.30 5.97
CA LEU A 43 -9.81 12.37 5.45
C LEU A 43 -10.61 13.35 4.57
N ARG A 44 -11.47 12.83 3.72
CA ARG A 44 -12.34 13.62 2.86
C ARG A 44 -13.29 14.54 3.65
N ILE A 45 -13.81 14.02 4.78
CA ILE A 45 -14.68 14.79 5.68
C ILE A 45 -13.87 15.91 6.38
N ILE A 46 -12.66 15.63 6.85
CA ILE A 46 -11.86 16.56 7.65
C ILE A 46 -11.14 17.59 6.76
N ALA A 47 -10.53 17.14 5.67
CA ALA A 47 -9.66 17.99 4.84
C ALA A 47 -10.35 18.56 3.60
N GLY A 48 -11.54 18.06 3.24
CA GLY A 48 -12.32 18.55 2.11
C GLY A 48 -12.11 17.76 0.82
N GLU A 49 -12.93 18.10 -0.19
CA GLU A 49 -12.96 17.41 -1.50
C GLU A 49 -11.86 17.89 -2.46
N ASP A 50 -11.13 18.93 -2.12
CA ASP A 50 -10.00 19.45 -2.89
C ASP A 50 -8.69 18.70 -2.64
N VAL A 51 -8.69 17.71 -1.76
CA VAL A 51 -7.57 16.77 -1.61
C VAL A 51 -7.45 15.94 -2.88
N LYS A 52 -6.28 16.03 -3.54
CA LYS A 52 -6.02 15.31 -4.80
C LYS A 52 -4.83 14.38 -4.71
N LEU A 53 -3.92 14.59 -3.77
CA LEU A 53 -2.76 13.73 -3.54
C LEU A 53 -2.74 13.27 -2.09
N VAL A 54 -2.69 11.97 -1.89
CA VAL A 54 -2.50 11.35 -0.58
C VAL A 54 -1.23 10.51 -0.61
N VAL A 55 -0.32 10.81 0.29
CA VAL A 55 0.95 10.07 0.43
C VAL A 55 0.85 9.20 1.68
N LEU A 56 1.08 7.91 1.50
CA LEU A 56 1.03 6.90 2.55
C LEU A 56 2.37 6.78 3.27
N PRO A 57 2.39 6.33 4.53
CA PRO A 57 3.62 5.99 5.23
C PRO A 57 4.40 4.89 4.52
N GLU A 58 5.72 4.94 4.64
CA GLU A 58 6.60 3.88 4.15
C GLU A 58 6.27 2.55 4.83
N TYR A 59 6.28 1.46 4.06
CA TYR A 59 6.01 0.10 4.53
C TYR A 59 4.66 -0.09 5.24
N LEU A 60 3.66 0.72 4.92
CA LEU A 60 2.36 0.73 5.60
C LEU A 60 1.69 -0.65 5.64
N PHE A 61 1.78 -1.41 4.55
CA PHE A 61 1.02 -2.65 4.40
C PHE A 61 1.72 -3.89 4.94
N THR A 62 3.02 -3.84 5.13
CA THR A 62 3.83 -5.03 5.42
C THR A 62 4.77 -4.89 6.62
N GLY A 63 5.23 -3.68 6.92
CA GLY A 63 6.45 -3.51 7.69
C GLY A 63 7.70 -3.82 6.85
N PHE A 64 8.83 -3.99 7.49
CA PHE A 64 10.11 -4.30 6.84
C PHE A 64 10.77 -5.56 7.43
N PRO A 65 11.69 -6.24 6.70
CA PRO A 65 12.09 -7.62 7.00
C PRO A 65 13.13 -7.76 8.12
N LEU A 66 12.84 -7.40 9.32
CA LEU A 66 13.72 -7.51 10.49
C LEU A 66 14.31 -8.94 10.67
N GLY A 67 15.38 -9.25 9.96
CA GLY A 67 16.07 -10.54 10.06
C GLY A 67 15.41 -11.70 9.29
N ILE A 68 14.28 -11.47 8.60
CA ILE A 68 13.68 -12.46 7.69
C ILE A 68 14.48 -12.48 6.39
N SER A 69 14.78 -13.66 5.85
CA SER A 69 15.54 -13.78 4.61
C SER A 69 14.82 -13.14 3.41
N VAL A 70 15.59 -12.69 2.42
CA VAL A 70 15.05 -12.08 1.19
C VAL A 70 14.04 -12.99 0.48
N PRO A 71 14.34 -14.29 0.22
CA PRO A 71 13.37 -15.17 -0.44
C PRO A 71 12.08 -15.36 0.36
N GLU A 72 12.19 -15.46 1.68
CA GLU A 72 11.02 -15.64 2.55
C GLU A 72 10.18 -14.36 2.61
N TRP A 73 10.81 -13.19 2.72
CA TRP A 73 10.10 -11.92 2.70
C TRP A 73 9.41 -11.67 1.37
N ALA A 74 10.06 -12.02 0.25
CA ALA A 74 9.45 -11.93 -1.07
C ALA A 74 8.13 -12.71 -1.16
N LYS A 75 8.09 -13.93 -0.63
CA LYS A 75 6.88 -14.76 -0.60
C LYS A 75 5.76 -14.16 0.25
N ARG A 76 6.10 -13.58 1.40
CA ARG A 76 5.13 -13.09 2.38
C ARG A 76 4.63 -11.69 2.07
N ALA A 77 5.53 -10.80 1.61
CA ALA A 77 5.30 -9.36 1.59
C ALA A 77 5.19 -8.76 0.20
N ALA A 78 5.82 -9.35 -0.82
CA ALA A 78 5.89 -8.73 -2.13
C ALA A 78 4.56 -8.85 -2.90
N PHE A 79 4.18 -7.77 -3.55
CA PHE A 79 2.98 -7.70 -4.38
C PHE A 79 3.31 -8.11 -5.82
N ASP A 80 2.38 -8.80 -6.45
CA ASP A 80 2.42 -9.01 -7.89
C ASP A 80 2.00 -7.71 -8.60
N PRO A 81 2.74 -7.23 -9.62
CA PRO A 81 2.35 -6.03 -10.38
C PRO A 81 0.93 -6.06 -10.95
N GLN A 82 0.41 -7.25 -11.21
CA GLN A 82 -0.95 -7.49 -11.73
C GLN A 82 -1.90 -7.97 -10.63
N GLY A 83 -1.47 -7.96 -9.37
CA GLY A 83 -2.16 -8.62 -8.28
C GLY A 83 -3.30 -7.83 -7.65
N ALA A 84 -3.97 -8.49 -6.72
CA ALA A 84 -5.17 -7.98 -6.06
C ALA A 84 -4.89 -6.75 -5.17
N GLU A 85 -3.70 -6.65 -4.59
CA GLU A 85 -3.31 -5.53 -3.74
C GLU A 85 -3.30 -4.20 -4.51
N TYR A 86 -2.66 -4.20 -5.68
CA TYR A 86 -2.64 -3.00 -6.54
C TYR A 86 -4.02 -2.69 -7.13
N GLN A 87 -4.82 -3.71 -7.43
CA GLN A 87 -6.20 -3.50 -7.87
C GLN A 87 -7.04 -2.84 -6.78
N ALA A 88 -6.90 -3.27 -5.53
CA ALA A 88 -7.59 -2.67 -4.39
C ALA A 88 -7.19 -1.21 -4.19
N LEU A 89 -5.90 -0.89 -4.27
CA LEU A 89 -5.39 0.48 -4.19
C LEU A 89 -5.91 1.35 -5.33
N ALA A 90 -5.93 0.82 -6.54
CA ALA A 90 -6.45 1.47 -7.72
C ALA A 90 -7.95 1.82 -7.57
N GLN A 91 -8.74 0.87 -7.09
CA GLN A 91 -10.16 1.07 -6.84
C GLN A 91 -10.42 2.17 -5.80
N MET A 92 -9.63 2.21 -4.72
CA MET A 92 -9.72 3.25 -3.71
C MET A 92 -9.34 4.63 -4.28
N ALA A 93 -8.26 4.72 -5.03
CA ALA A 93 -7.84 5.96 -5.68
C ALA A 93 -8.94 6.50 -6.61
N SER A 94 -9.55 5.62 -7.40
CA SER A 94 -10.67 5.97 -8.28
C SER A 94 -11.91 6.40 -7.49
N LYS A 95 -12.29 5.64 -6.46
CA LYS A 95 -13.46 5.91 -5.61
C LYS A 95 -13.41 7.31 -5.00
N TYR A 96 -12.24 7.75 -4.56
CA TYR A 96 -12.06 9.04 -3.90
C TYR A 96 -11.56 10.15 -4.85
N GLY A 97 -11.28 9.84 -6.10
CA GLY A 97 -10.79 10.79 -7.09
C GLY A 97 -9.45 11.42 -6.71
N ILE A 98 -8.53 10.60 -6.19
CA ILE A 98 -7.22 11.02 -5.69
C ILE A 98 -6.08 10.31 -6.38
N TYR A 99 -4.91 10.94 -6.34
CA TYR A 99 -3.64 10.26 -6.57
C TYR A 99 -3.18 9.66 -5.25
N LEU A 100 -2.96 8.36 -5.23
CA LEU A 100 -2.50 7.64 -4.06
C LEU A 100 -1.05 7.22 -4.27
N CYS A 101 -0.15 7.74 -3.43
CA CYS A 101 1.27 7.48 -3.50
C CYS A 101 1.73 6.69 -2.27
N GLY A 102 2.48 5.64 -2.50
CA GLY A 102 3.04 4.81 -1.44
C GLY A 102 4.12 3.89 -1.99
N ASN A 103 4.73 3.10 -1.12
CA ASN A 103 5.69 2.10 -1.53
C ASN A 103 5.21 0.68 -1.21
N ALA A 104 5.74 -0.28 -1.94
CA ALA A 104 5.49 -1.69 -1.73
C ALA A 104 6.74 -2.51 -2.11
N TYR A 105 6.83 -3.69 -1.55
CA TYR A 105 7.70 -4.73 -2.09
C TYR A 105 6.98 -5.33 -3.28
N GLU A 106 7.71 -5.53 -4.37
CA GLU A 106 7.13 -6.03 -5.63
C GLU A 106 7.97 -7.17 -6.19
N THR A 107 7.31 -8.19 -6.70
CA THR A 107 7.96 -9.29 -7.41
C THR A 107 8.12 -8.95 -8.89
N ASP A 108 9.15 -9.55 -9.51
CA ASP A 108 9.32 -9.52 -10.95
C ASP A 108 9.55 -10.97 -11.44
N PRO A 109 8.80 -11.46 -12.43
CA PRO A 109 8.94 -12.82 -12.93
C PRO A 109 10.30 -13.12 -13.55
N HIS A 110 11.04 -12.10 -13.98
CA HIS A 110 12.39 -12.23 -14.52
C HIS A 110 13.46 -12.43 -13.43
N PHE A 111 13.12 -12.13 -12.16
CA PHE A 111 14.05 -12.19 -11.04
C PHE A 111 13.41 -12.94 -9.86
N PRO A 112 13.22 -14.27 -9.98
CA PRO A 112 12.58 -15.06 -8.94
C PRO A 112 13.42 -15.10 -7.65
N GLY A 113 12.75 -15.10 -6.50
CA GLY A 113 13.38 -15.19 -5.19
C GLY A 113 13.94 -13.89 -4.62
N ILE A 114 13.78 -12.78 -5.34
CA ILE A 114 14.07 -11.44 -4.84
C ILE A 114 12.85 -10.54 -4.93
N PHE A 115 12.93 -9.36 -4.36
CA PHE A 115 11.91 -8.32 -4.49
C PHE A 115 12.55 -6.97 -4.80
N PHE A 116 11.74 -6.09 -5.33
CA PHE A 116 12.08 -4.68 -5.52
C PHE A 116 11.26 -3.82 -4.56
N ILE A 117 11.82 -2.72 -4.08
CA ILE A 117 11.07 -1.70 -3.37
C ILE A 117 10.64 -0.68 -4.41
N ILE A 118 9.34 -0.61 -4.66
CA ILE A 118 8.76 0.24 -5.70
C ILE A 118 8.01 1.39 -5.01
N GLN A 119 8.31 2.60 -5.45
CA GLN A 119 7.50 3.77 -5.16
C GLN A 119 6.41 3.86 -6.20
N GLN A 120 5.18 3.63 -5.79
CA GLN A 120 4.03 3.69 -6.71
C GLN A 120 3.17 4.92 -6.47
N MET A 121 2.75 5.52 -7.56
CA MET A 121 1.71 6.52 -7.58
C MET A 121 0.57 6.02 -8.47
N ASN A 122 -0.56 5.68 -7.87
CA ASN A 122 -1.75 5.31 -8.61
C ASN A 122 -2.48 6.58 -9.04
N ILE A 123 -2.48 6.79 -10.34
CA ILE A 123 -3.12 7.94 -10.99
C ILE A 123 -4.47 7.48 -11.53
N TRP A 124 -5.53 8.04 -11.01
CA TRP A 124 -6.88 7.81 -11.55
C TRP A 124 -7.57 9.12 -11.79
N SER A 125 -7.87 9.30 -13.00
CA SER A 125 -8.74 10.41 -13.42
C SER A 125 -10.21 9.98 -13.37
#